data_acdf87183e1fe969f79a10fbae11692e
#
_entry.id   acdf87183e1fe969f79a10fbae11692e
#
_cell.length_a   1.000
_cell.length_b   1.000
_cell.length_c   1.000
_cell.angle_alpha   90.00
_cell.angle_beta   90.00
_cell.angle_gamma   90.00
#
_symmetry.space_group_name_H-M   'P 1'
#
loop_
_entity.id
_entity.type
_entity.pdbx_description
1 polymer ?
#
loop_
_entity_poly.entity_id
_entity_poly.type
_entity_poly.pdbx_seq_one_letter_code
_entity_poly.pdbx_strand_id
1 'polypeptide(L)'
;GYSSAASDVYKRQVYKYSSSPHFEILLIAYSVDDEETVCIDVANGEEPPKEFIEMLFDDTVTKTAFNANFERTCFSNYYQHSFRPEAWRCTAVQATMLALPLSLEGVGAVLGLDKQKMTEGKELIKYFCSPCKATKSNGGRTRNLPKDAPEKWRQFKTYCIRDVDVEKQIRQRLAKFPIPKREQEIYCLDQRINDRGIMVDRNIVTHAVACDLLYKETATARAYEFCLLYTSPSPRD
;
A
#
# COMPACT_ATOMS: atom_id res chain seq x y z
N GLY A 1 2.04 9.15 -1.11
CA GLY A 1 1.16 8.19 -1.72
C GLY A 1 1.90 7.00 -2.29
N TYR A 2 1.75 5.87 -1.68
CA TYR A 2 2.13 4.62 -2.33
C TYR A 2 1.01 4.23 -3.26
N SER A 3 1.25 4.30 -4.55
CA SER A 3 0.33 3.79 -5.54
C SER A 3 0.03 2.31 -5.31
N SER A 4 -1.21 1.97 -5.51
CA SER A 4 -1.82 0.65 -5.41
C SER A 4 -1.17 -0.50 -6.20
N ALA A 5 0.00 -0.34 -6.76
CA ALA A 5 0.68 -1.36 -7.56
C ALA A 5 1.42 -2.44 -6.74
N ALA A 6 1.61 -2.23 -5.46
CA ALA A 6 1.92 -3.30 -4.51
C ALA A 6 0.65 -4.07 -4.12
N SER A 7 -0.34 -4.07 -4.96
CA SER A 7 -1.73 -4.00 -4.60
C SER A 7 -2.37 -5.26 -4.04
N ASP A 8 -2.10 -6.46 -4.45
CA ASP A 8 -2.96 -7.57 -4.02
C ASP A 8 -2.36 -8.44 -2.92
N VAL A 9 -1.05 -8.55 -2.86
CA VAL A 9 -0.34 -9.28 -1.80
C VAL A 9 -0.08 -8.37 -0.60
N TYR A 10 0.13 -7.06 -0.82
CA TYR A 10 0.50 -6.09 0.22
C TYR A 10 -0.68 -5.40 0.92
N LYS A 11 -1.86 -5.34 0.31
CA LYS A 11 -3.06 -4.75 0.95
C LYS A 11 -3.46 -5.43 2.26
N ARG A 12 -3.17 -6.72 2.40
CA ARG A 12 -3.38 -7.49 3.64
C ARG A 12 -2.21 -7.41 4.62
N GLN A 13 -1.14 -6.70 4.27
CA GLN A 13 0.11 -6.70 5.02
C GLN A 13 0.62 -5.31 5.42
N VAL A 14 -0.21 -4.26 5.31
CA VAL A 14 0.22 -2.90 5.67
C VAL A 14 0.80 -2.83 7.08
N TYR A 15 0.20 -3.50 8.05
CA TYR A 15 0.67 -3.55 9.42
C TYR A 15 2.06 -4.21 9.53
N LYS A 16 2.25 -5.35 8.86
CA LYS A 16 3.56 -6.03 8.82
C LYS A 16 4.62 -5.20 8.09
N TYR A 17 4.21 -4.55 7.01
CA TYR A 17 5.09 -3.69 6.21
C TYR A 17 5.56 -2.48 7.03
N SER A 18 4.62 -1.73 7.58
CA SER A 18 4.92 -0.49 8.31
C SER A 18 5.54 -0.71 9.69
N SER A 19 5.35 -1.88 10.32
CA SER A 19 6.01 -2.25 11.57
C SER A 19 7.41 -2.86 11.39
N SER A 20 7.87 -3.00 10.15
CA SER A 20 9.23 -3.50 9.89
C SER A 20 10.28 -2.54 10.47
N PRO A 21 11.36 -3.04 11.11
CA PRO A 21 12.45 -2.18 11.59
C PRO A 21 13.20 -1.48 10.44
N HIS A 22 12.99 -1.91 9.20
CA HIS A 22 13.54 -1.30 7.99
C HIS A 22 12.53 -0.42 7.24
N PHE A 23 11.38 -0.16 7.86
CA PHE A 23 10.36 0.70 7.25
C PHE A 23 10.84 2.15 7.24
N GLU A 24 10.73 2.78 6.09
CA GLU A 24 11.05 4.19 5.88
C GLU A 24 10.03 4.81 4.94
N ILE A 25 9.73 6.08 5.17
CA ILE A 25 9.01 6.90 4.20
C ILE A 25 10.06 7.53 3.28
N LEU A 26 9.96 7.24 1.98
CA LEU A 26 10.90 7.75 0.98
C LEU A 26 10.44 9.09 0.40
N LEU A 27 9.16 9.18 0.07
CA LEU A 27 8.50 10.35 -0.50
C LEU A 27 7.17 10.59 0.20
N ILE A 28 6.81 11.83 0.39
CA ILE A 28 5.47 12.24 0.80
C ILE A 28 4.94 13.20 -0.27
N ALA A 29 3.87 12.80 -0.97
CA ALA A 29 3.16 13.70 -1.85
C ALA A 29 1.78 14.02 -1.26
N TYR A 30 1.42 15.29 -1.24
CA TYR A 30 0.15 15.78 -0.71
C TYR A 30 -0.31 17.05 -1.42
N SER A 31 -1.60 17.31 -1.33
CA SER A 31 -2.22 18.57 -1.75
C SER A 31 -3.18 19.02 -0.65
N VAL A 32 -3.24 20.30 -0.40
CA VAL A 32 -4.23 20.91 0.50
C VAL A 32 -5.37 21.41 -0.36
N ASP A 33 -6.58 20.92 -0.11
CA ASP A 33 -7.78 21.22 -0.90
C ASP A 33 -7.54 21.04 -2.42
N ASP A 34 -7.60 22.14 -3.17
CA ASP A 34 -7.39 22.15 -4.62
C ASP A 34 -6.04 22.77 -5.04
N GLU A 35 -5.13 22.99 -4.08
CA GLU A 35 -3.81 23.54 -4.35
C GLU A 35 -2.92 22.59 -5.14
N GLU A 36 -1.78 23.07 -5.60
CA GLU A 36 -0.78 22.27 -6.32
C GLU A 36 -0.23 21.17 -5.41
N THR A 37 0.00 20.01 -6.00
CA THR A 37 0.55 18.86 -5.26
C THR A 37 2.04 19.08 -4.95
N VAL A 38 2.39 18.99 -3.68
CA VAL A 38 3.75 19.09 -3.17
C VAL A 38 4.31 17.68 -2.97
N CYS A 39 5.58 17.48 -3.32
CA CYS A 39 6.30 16.23 -3.05
C CYS A 39 7.55 16.51 -2.21
N ILE A 40 7.61 15.91 -1.04
CA ILE A 40 8.73 16.03 -0.08
C ILE A 40 9.64 14.81 -0.29
N ASP A 41 10.93 15.06 -0.51
CA ASP A 41 11.94 14.04 -0.77
C ASP A 41 12.66 13.65 0.53
N VAL A 42 11.95 12.87 1.37
CA VAL A 42 12.45 12.45 2.70
C VAL A 42 13.73 11.62 2.57
N ALA A 43 13.82 10.79 1.52
CA ALA A 43 15.00 9.95 1.29
C ALA A 43 16.28 10.76 1.01
N ASN A 44 16.14 12.00 0.52
CA ASN A 44 17.26 12.93 0.34
C ASN A 44 17.39 13.96 1.48
N GLY A 45 16.64 13.77 2.58
CA GLY A 45 16.76 14.58 3.80
C GLY A 45 15.86 15.83 3.82
N GLU A 46 14.87 15.94 2.91
CA GLU A 46 13.86 16.99 3.04
C GLU A 46 12.95 16.67 4.24
N GLU A 47 12.75 17.66 5.09
CA GLU A 47 11.84 17.56 6.23
C GLU A 47 10.42 18.02 5.84
N PRO A 48 9.38 17.31 6.30
CA PRO A 48 8.01 17.77 6.10
C PRO A 48 7.79 19.15 6.73
N PRO A 49 7.15 20.10 6.01
CA PRO A 49 6.83 21.41 6.55
C PRO A 49 6.02 21.32 7.85
N LYS A 50 6.21 22.28 8.73
CA LYS A 50 5.51 22.32 10.02
C LYS A 50 4.00 22.32 9.85
N GLU A 51 3.50 23.06 8.87
CA GLU A 51 2.08 23.14 8.53
C GLU A 51 1.52 21.76 8.11
N PHE A 52 2.27 20.98 7.35
CA PHE A 52 1.88 19.60 6.99
C PHE A 52 1.75 18.74 8.24
N ILE A 53 2.73 18.80 9.15
CA ILE A 53 2.71 18.05 10.40
C ILE A 53 1.52 18.46 11.28
N GLU A 54 1.26 19.76 11.42
CA GLU A 54 0.12 20.28 12.18
C GLU A 54 -1.21 19.75 11.60
N MET A 55 -1.41 19.83 10.28
CA MET A 55 -2.60 19.29 9.61
C MET A 55 -2.72 17.77 9.75
N LEU A 56 -1.61 17.04 9.69
CA LEU A 56 -1.60 15.59 9.82
C LEU A 56 -2.09 15.15 11.20
N PHE A 57 -1.66 15.85 12.25
CA PHE A 57 -2.00 15.53 13.64
C PHE A 57 -3.32 16.12 14.11
N ASP A 58 -3.91 17.05 13.38
CA ASP A 58 -5.21 17.65 13.70
C ASP A 58 -6.35 16.73 13.25
N ASP A 59 -7.07 16.12 14.19
CA ASP A 59 -8.23 15.26 13.91
C ASP A 59 -9.43 16.03 13.28
N THR A 60 -9.44 17.36 13.33
CA THR A 60 -10.49 18.19 12.68
C THR A 60 -10.23 18.37 11.18
N VAL A 61 -8.99 18.20 10.74
CA VAL A 61 -8.61 18.21 9.32
C VAL A 61 -8.91 16.85 8.71
N THR A 62 -9.72 16.81 7.66
CA THR A 62 -10.02 15.57 6.93
C THR A 62 -8.86 15.22 6.00
N LYS A 63 -8.29 14.04 6.18
CA LYS A 63 -7.28 13.45 5.29
C LYS A 63 -7.96 12.53 4.30
N THR A 64 -7.58 12.61 3.04
CA THR A 64 -8.11 11.75 1.97
C THR A 64 -6.98 11.01 1.27
N ALA A 65 -7.21 9.77 0.91
CA ALA A 65 -6.29 9.01 0.05
C ALA A 65 -7.03 7.87 -0.66
N PHE A 66 -6.46 7.41 -1.78
CA PHE A 66 -6.93 6.19 -2.42
C PHE A 66 -6.33 4.98 -1.70
N ASN A 67 -7.11 4.30 -0.88
CA ASN A 67 -6.69 3.29 0.10
C ASN A 67 -6.08 3.90 1.38
N ALA A 68 -6.80 4.86 1.97
CA ALA A 68 -6.38 5.66 3.11
C ALA A 68 -5.91 4.86 4.35
N ASN A 69 -6.28 3.58 4.46
CA ASN A 69 -5.73 2.68 5.48
C ASN A 69 -4.21 2.54 5.37
N PHE A 70 -3.68 2.54 4.15
CA PHE A 70 -2.26 2.38 3.93
C PHE A 70 -1.48 3.60 4.45
N GLU A 71 -1.88 4.81 4.03
CA GLU A 71 -1.24 6.05 4.44
C GLU A 71 -1.36 6.26 5.95
N ARG A 72 -2.56 6.09 6.50
CA ARG A 72 -2.82 6.22 7.93
C ARG A 72 -1.93 5.29 8.77
N THR A 73 -1.83 4.03 8.37
CA THR A 73 -1.04 3.03 9.11
C THR A 73 0.46 3.30 8.96
N CYS A 74 0.93 3.69 7.77
CA CYS A 74 2.32 4.07 7.54
C CYS A 74 2.72 5.28 8.40
N PHE A 75 1.92 6.34 8.40
CA PHE A 75 2.17 7.51 9.25
C PHE A 75 2.08 7.16 10.73
N SER A 76 1.12 6.29 11.12
CA SER A 76 1.00 5.88 12.53
C SER A 76 2.28 5.20 13.02
N ASN A 77 2.87 4.30 12.23
CA ASN A 77 4.11 3.64 12.61
C ASN A 77 5.34 4.58 12.50
N TYR A 78 5.38 5.45 11.50
CA TYR A 78 6.51 6.37 11.32
C TYR A 78 6.60 7.39 12.46
N TYR A 79 5.47 8.01 12.83
CA TYR A 79 5.41 9.02 13.89
C TYR A 79 5.14 8.41 15.29
N GLN A 80 5.04 7.08 15.42
CA GLN A 80 4.68 6.40 16.67
C GLN A 80 3.41 7.01 17.31
N HIS A 81 2.43 7.35 16.45
CA HIS A 81 1.17 7.98 16.84
C HIS A 81 -0.01 7.26 16.20
N SER A 82 -1.04 6.94 16.98
CA SER A 82 -2.24 6.28 16.47
C SER A 82 -3.19 7.31 15.87
N PHE A 83 -3.16 7.47 14.55
CA PHE A 83 -4.10 8.35 13.84
C PHE A 83 -5.49 7.74 13.80
N ARG A 84 -6.48 8.52 14.24
CA ARG A 84 -7.88 8.08 14.33
C ARG A 84 -8.50 7.97 12.93
N PRO A 85 -9.20 6.83 12.62
CA PRO A 85 -9.80 6.63 11.30
C PRO A 85 -10.92 7.63 10.98
N GLU A 86 -11.51 8.29 11.98
CA GLU A 86 -12.56 9.28 11.82
C GLU A 86 -12.12 10.51 11.03
N ALA A 87 -10.85 10.88 11.13
CA ALA A 87 -10.26 11.98 10.38
C ALA A 87 -9.87 11.59 8.93
N TRP A 88 -10.10 10.34 8.52
CA TRP A 88 -9.69 9.83 7.22
C TRP A 88 -10.88 9.47 6.34
N ARG A 89 -10.74 9.70 5.03
CA ARG A 89 -11.70 9.31 4.00
C ARG A 89 -10.96 8.50 2.94
N CYS A 90 -11.55 7.38 2.55
CA CYS A 90 -10.95 6.49 1.57
C CYS A 90 -11.68 6.60 0.23
N THR A 91 -11.04 7.20 -0.76
CA THR A 91 -11.60 7.35 -2.11
C THR A 91 -11.83 6.01 -2.79
N ALA A 92 -11.02 4.98 -2.47
CA ALA A 92 -11.25 3.61 -2.96
C ALA A 92 -12.56 3.03 -2.43
N VAL A 93 -12.91 3.26 -1.15
CA VAL A 93 -14.20 2.83 -0.58
C VAL A 93 -15.35 3.54 -1.29
N GLN A 94 -15.25 4.86 -1.49
CA GLN A 94 -16.25 5.62 -2.23
C GLN A 94 -16.43 5.11 -3.66
N ALA A 95 -15.35 4.85 -4.37
CA ALA A 95 -15.37 4.30 -5.72
C ALA A 95 -16.03 2.91 -5.76
N THR A 96 -15.71 2.04 -4.78
CA THR A 96 -16.28 0.70 -4.70
C THR A 96 -17.79 0.71 -4.46
N MET A 97 -18.29 1.64 -3.65
CA MET A 97 -19.74 1.82 -3.44
C MET A 97 -20.49 2.19 -4.72
N LEU A 98 -19.80 2.77 -5.69
CA LEU A 98 -20.32 3.11 -7.00
C LEU A 98 -20.03 2.03 -8.06
N ALA A 99 -19.64 0.83 -7.63
CA ALA A 99 -19.25 -0.30 -8.49
C ALA A 99 -18.09 0.02 -9.45
N LEU A 100 -17.23 0.99 -9.11
CA LEU A 100 -16.02 1.30 -9.86
C LEU A 100 -14.88 0.31 -9.51
N PRO A 101 -13.85 0.21 -10.35
CA PRO A 101 -12.70 -0.67 -10.11
C PRO A 101 -12.00 -0.41 -8.77
N LEU A 102 -11.28 -1.44 -8.25
CA LEU A 102 -10.56 -1.38 -6.97
C LEU A 102 -9.18 -0.70 -7.04
N SER A 103 -8.75 -0.26 -8.22
CA SER A 103 -7.45 0.39 -8.40
C SER A 103 -7.60 1.84 -8.84
N LEU A 104 -6.69 2.70 -8.39
CA LEU A 104 -6.62 4.11 -8.79
C LEU A 104 -6.61 4.25 -10.33
N GLU A 105 -5.77 3.46 -10.98
CA GLU A 105 -5.67 3.39 -12.45
C GLU A 105 -6.99 2.99 -13.11
N GLY A 106 -7.65 1.95 -12.57
CA GLY A 106 -8.93 1.47 -13.11
C GLY A 106 -10.05 2.49 -12.97
N VAL A 107 -10.15 3.14 -11.81
CA VAL A 107 -11.14 4.21 -11.60
C VAL A 107 -10.86 5.39 -12.51
N GLY A 108 -9.60 5.82 -12.62
CA GLY A 108 -9.19 6.90 -13.53
C GLY A 108 -9.56 6.60 -14.98
N ALA A 109 -9.32 5.36 -15.44
CA ALA A 109 -9.68 4.94 -16.79
C ALA A 109 -11.19 4.98 -17.06
N VAL A 110 -12.02 4.50 -16.10
CA VAL A 110 -13.48 4.52 -16.22
C VAL A 110 -14.02 5.94 -16.23
N LEU A 111 -13.44 6.84 -15.43
CA LEU A 111 -13.85 8.23 -15.35
C LEU A 111 -13.28 9.10 -16.49
N GLY A 112 -12.53 8.52 -17.42
CA GLY A 112 -11.95 9.25 -18.53
C GLY A 112 -10.84 10.23 -18.13
N LEU A 113 -10.18 9.99 -17.00
CA LEU A 113 -9.00 10.74 -16.58
C LEU A 113 -7.79 10.31 -17.40
N ASP A 114 -6.83 11.22 -17.55
CA ASP A 114 -5.73 11.08 -18.51
C ASP A 114 -4.97 9.75 -18.37
N LYS A 115 -4.87 9.03 -19.49
CA LYS A 115 -4.32 7.67 -19.59
C LYS A 115 -2.78 7.62 -19.64
N GLN A 116 -2.07 8.70 -19.27
CA GLN A 116 -0.63 8.63 -19.34
C GLN A 116 -0.09 7.50 -18.43
N LYS A 117 0.49 6.54 -19.07
CA LYS A 117 1.18 5.30 -18.63
C LYS A 117 1.53 5.19 -17.14
N MET A 118 0.67 4.50 -16.37
CA MET A 118 0.95 4.14 -14.97
C MET A 118 1.80 2.85 -14.85
N THR A 119 2.12 2.18 -15.95
CA THR A 119 2.94 0.96 -15.97
C THR A 119 4.36 1.18 -15.44
N GLU A 120 4.95 2.33 -15.71
CA GLU A 120 6.30 2.68 -15.25
C GLU A 120 6.38 2.82 -13.71
N GLY A 121 5.29 3.24 -13.06
CA GLY A 121 5.25 3.41 -11.61
C GLY A 121 5.45 2.12 -10.82
N LYS A 122 4.91 1.00 -11.29
CA LYS A 122 5.08 -0.31 -10.63
C LYS A 122 6.54 -0.75 -10.61
N GLU A 123 7.26 -0.50 -11.70
CA GLU A 123 8.69 -0.82 -11.78
C GLU A 123 9.52 0.10 -10.88
N LEU A 124 9.17 1.37 -10.77
CA LEU A 124 9.83 2.34 -9.89
C LEU A 124 9.62 2.00 -8.41
N ILE A 125 8.38 1.66 -8.02
CA ILE A 125 8.07 1.18 -6.68
C ILE A 125 8.90 -0.08 -6.37
N LYS A 126 8.89 -1.07 -7.26
CA LYS A 126 9.69 -2.29 -7.06
C LYS A 126 11.18 -1.98 -6.95
N TYR A 127 11.67 -1.03 -7.74
CA TYR A 127 13.10 -0.68 -7.76
C TYR A 127 13.54 -0.02 -6.45
N PHE A 128 12.79 0.93 -5.91
CA PHE A 128 13.19 1.68 -4.71
C PHE A 128 12.64 1.12 -3.40
N CYS A 129 11.47 0.47 -3.43
CA CYS A 129 10.77 0.02 -2.22
C CYS A 129 10.96 -1.48 -1.93
N SER A 130 11.69 -2.22 -2.78
CA SER A 130 11.99 -3.63 -2.54
C SER A 130 13.50 -3.86 -2.42
N PRO A 131 13.91 -4.81 -1.55
CA PRO A 131 15.31 -5.23 -1.50
C PRO A 131 15.77 -5.76 -2.87
N CYS A 132 17.01 -5.49 -3.23
CA CYS A 132 17.66 -6.04 -4.41
C CYS A 132 18.72 -7.07 -4.02
N LYS A 133 19.02 -8.01 -4.94
CA LYS A 133 20.11 -8.96 -4.71
C LYS A 133 21.45 -8.24 -4.83
N ALA A 134 22.36 -8.51 -3.87
CA ALA A 134 23.75 -8.07 -3.96
C ALA A 134 24.44 -8.77 -5.14
N THR A 135 24.98 -7.98 -6.06
CA THR A 135 25.71 -8.45 -7.23
C THR A 135 26.99 -7.64 -7.42
N LYS A 136 27.96 -8.16 -8.17
CA LYS A 136 29.17 -7.39 -8.50
C LYS A 136 28.84 -6.11 -9.28
N SER A 137 27.85 -6.17 -10.17
CA SER A 137 27.44 -5.04 -11.00
C SER A 137 26.77 -3.91 -10.24
N ASN A 138 26.15 -4.20 -9.09
CA ASN A 138 25.53 -3.17 -8.25
C ASN A 138 26.36 -2.77 -7.02
N GLY A 139 27.63 -3.17 -6.99
CA GLY A 139 28.53 -2.87 -5.87
C GLY A 139 28.19 -3.61 -4.57
N GLY A 140 27.47 -4.72 -4.63
CA GLY A 140 27.09 -5.52 -3.46
C GLY A 140 25.93 -4.96 -2.65
N ARG A 141 25.23 -3.93 -3.18
CA ARG A 141 24.11 -3.33 -2.43
C ARG A 141 22.88 -4.24 -2.43
N THR A 142 22.13 -4.17 -1.34
CA THR A 142 20.85 -4.89 -1.14
C THR A 142 19.64 -3.98 -1.27
N ARG A 143 19.85 -2.68 -1.50
CA ARG A 143 18.83 -1.64 -1.63
C ARG A 143 19.27 -0.61 -2.68
N ASN A 144 18.31 -0.07 -3.42
CA ASN A 144 18.53 1.04 -4.34
C ASN A 144 18.15 2.36 -3.67
N LEU A 145 19.05 3.33 -3.71
CA LEU A 145 18.86 4.67 -3.14
C LEU A 145 18.71 5.70 -4.27
N PRO A 146 18.22 6.93 -3.98
CA PRO A 146 18.09 8.01 -4.98
C PRO A 146 19.37 8.23 -5.80
N LYS A 147 20.53 8.24 -5.14
CA LYS A 147 21.85 8.44 -5.76
C LYS A 147 22.26 7.35 -6.75
N ASP A 148 21.70 6.14 -6.62
CA ASP A 148 22.04 5.00 -7.49
C ASP A 148 21.37 5.07 -8.86
N ALA A 149 20.27 5.82 -8.98
CA ALA A 149 19.53 6.03 -10.22
C ALA A 149 18.77 7.37 -10.19
N PRO A 150 19.47 8.53 -10.29
CA PRO A 150 18.85 9.85 -10.13
C PRO A 150 17.70 10.12 -11.10
N GLU A 151 17.81 9.62 -12.34
CA GLU A 151 16.76 9.78 -13.35
C GLU A 151 15.49 9.01 -12.99
N LYS A 152 15.62 7.75 -12.57
CA LYS A 152 14.50 6.96 -12.08
C LYS A 152 13.90 7.58 -10.83
N TRP A 153 14.71 8.22 -9.99
CA TRP A 153 14.22 8.90 -8.80
C TRP A 153 13.36 10.11 -9.16
N ARG A 154 13.77 10.91 -10.15
CA ARG A 154 12.93 12.01 -10.66
C ARG A 154 11.60 11.49 -11.21
N GLN A 155 11.64 10.43 -12.01
CA GLN A 155 10.41 9.78 -12.50
C GLN A 155 9.53 9.28 -11.35
N PHE A 156 10.13 8.74 -10.27
CA PHE A 156 9.39 8.26 -9.12
C PHE A 156 8.72 9.42 -8.35
N LYS A 157 9.38 10.56 -8.19
CA LYS A 157 8.76 11.78 -7.64
C LYS A 157 7.57 12.24 -8.49
N THR A 158 7.75 12.34 -9.80
CA THR A 158 6.67 12.71 -10.74
C THR A 158 5.50 11.72 -10.65
N TYR A 159 5.79 10.44 -10.55
CA TYR A 159 4.78 9.41 -10.37
C TYR A 159 4.01 9.61 -9.05
N CYS A 160 4.69 9.89 -7.95
CA CYS A 160 4.08 10.13 -6.65
C CYS A 160 3.14 11.35 -6.65
N ILE A 161 3.56 12.47 -7.27
CA ILE A 161 2.74 13.67 -7.46
C ILE A 161 1.47 13.32 -8.24
N ARG A 162 1.65 12.61 -9.33
CA ARG A 162 0.55 12.24 -10.22
C ARG A 162 -0.49 11.35 -9.57
N ASP A 163 -0.08 10.42 -8.71
CA ASP A 163 -1.01 9.56 -7.97
C ASP A 163 -1.94 10.41 -7.10
N VAL A 164 -1.42 11.46 -6.45
CA VAL A 164 -2.21 12.42 -5.66
C VAL A 164 -3.14 13.24 -6.57
N ASP A 165 -2.64 13.72 -7.71
CA ASP A 165 -3.45 14.51 -8.66
C ASP A 165 -4.61 13.67 -9.23
N VAL A 166 -4.38 12.41 -9.55
CA VAL A 166 -5.43 11.49 -10.03
C VAL A 166 -6.43 11.20 -8.93
N GLU A 167 -5.98 10.95 -7.69
CA GLU A 167 -6.88 10.78 -6.54
C GLU A 167 -7.77 12.02 -6.33
N LYS A 168 -7.17 13.21 -6.35
CA LYS A 168 -7.88 14.48 -6.23
C LYS A 168 -8.97 14.62 -7.31
N GLN A 169 -8.64 14.35 -8.58
CA GLN A 169 -9.59 14.39 -9.68
C GLN A 169 -10.72 13.35 -9.51
N ILE A 170 -10.40 12.13 -9.08
CA ILE A 170 -11.42 11.10 -8.78
C ILE A 170 -12.35 11.62 -7.68
N ARG A 171 -11.81 12.10 -6.57
CA ARG A 171 -12.58 12.65 -5.44
C ARG A 171 -13.51 13.78 -5.89
N GLN A 172 -13.03 14.70 -6.72
CA GLN A 172 -13.85 15.78 -7.29
C GLN A 172 -15.00 15.25 -8.17
N ARG A 173 -14.74 14.24 -9.02
CA ARG A 173 -15.76 13.59 -9.85
C ARG A 173 -16.82 12.86 -9.01
N LEU A 174 -16.38 12.23 -7.92
CA LEU A 174 -17.25 11.50 -7.01
C LEU A 174 -17.93 12.37 -5.94
N ALA A 175 -17.61 13.67 -5.86
CA ALA A 175 -18.15 14.58 -4.84
C ALA A 175 -19.68 14.64 -4.80
N LYS A 176 -20.34 14.38 -5.94
CA LYS A 176 -21.82 14.31 -6.03
C LYS A 176 -22.42 13.06 -5.36
N PHE A 177 -21.59 12.07 -5.03
CA PHE A 177 -21.96 10.80 -4.43
C PHE A 177 -21.18 10.58 -3.14
N PRO A 178 -21.42 11.38 -2.09
CA PRO A 178 -20.67 11.27 -0.84
C PRO A 178 -20.92 9.92 -0.16
N ILE A 179 -19.93 9.44 0.58
CA ILE A 179 -20.08 8.23 1.41
C ILE A 179 -21.16 8.51 2.48
N PRO A 180 -22.24 7.70 2.56
CA PRO A 180 -23.23 7.83 3.63
C PRO A 180 -22.58 7.74 5.02
N LYS A 181 -23.10 8.49 5.98
CA LYS A 181 -22.57 8.51 7.35
C LYS A 181 -22.42 7.12 7.94
N ARG A 182 -23.41 6.24 7.76
CA ARG A 182 -23.37 4.84 8.22
C ARG A 182 -22.21 4.07 7.63
N GLU A 183 -21.93 4.21 6.34
CA GLU A 183 -20.86 3.51 5.66
C GLU A 183 -19.47 4.02 6.13
N GLN A 184 -19.36 5.32 6.40
CA GLN A 184 -18.16 5.88 7.01
C GLN A 184 -17.95 5.35 8.45
N GLU A 185 -19.00 5.19 9.23
CA GLU A 185 -18.96 4.59 10.56
C GLU A 185 -18.50 3.12 10.51
N ILE A 186 -19.02 2.36 9.53
CA ILE A 186 -18.60 0.97 9.28
C ILE A 186 -17.12 0.93 8.86
N TYR A 187 -16.68 1.81 7.97
CA TYR A 187 -15.28 1.92 7.60
C TYR A 187 -14.39 2.19 8.81
N CYS A 188 -14.76 3.15 9.66
CA CYS A 188 -13.99 3.45 10.87
C CYS A 188 -13.97 2.28 11.85
N LEU A 189 -15.08 1.53 11.98
CA LEU A 189 -15.14 0.34 12.82
C LEU A 189 -14.21 -0.77 12.27
N ASP A 190 -14.25 -1.02 10.97
CA ASP A 190 -13.34 -1.97 10.29
C ASP A 190 -11.88 -1.60 10.55
N GLN A 191 -11.54 -0.33 10.38
CA GLN A 191 -10.18 0.15 10.65
C GLN A 191 -9.75 -0.11 12.11
N ARG A 192 -10.61 0.18 13.08
CA ARG A 192 -10.32 -0.07 14.51
C ARG A 192 -10.17 -1.55 14.84
N ILE A 193 -10.97 -2.41 14.20
CA ILE A 193 -10.86 -3.87 14.38
C ILE A 193 -9.50 -4.34 13.83
N ASN A 194 -9.11 -3.85 12.65
CA ASN A 194 -7.84 -4.22 12.02
C ASN A 194 -6.63 -3.68 12.80
N ASP A 195 -6.69 -2.44 13.30
CA ASP A 195 -5.63 -1.83 14.13
C ASP A 195 -5.41 -2.61 15.43
N ARG A 196 -6.48 -3.05 16.07
CA ARG A 196 -6.42 -3.85 17.29
C ARG A 196 -5.90 -5.26 17.01
N GLY A 197 -6.21 -5.81 15.84
CA GLY A 197 -5.96 -7.20 15.50
C GLY A 197 -6.83 -8.18 16.29
N ILE A 198 -6.56 -9.46 16.12
CA ILE A 198 -7.23 -10.57 16.80
C ILE A 198 -6.16 -11.36 17.55
N MET A 199 -6.44 -11.66 18.82
CA MET A 199 -5.55 -12.50 19.61
C MET A 199 -5.62 -13.94 19.09
N VAL A 200 -4.45 -14.50 18.81
CA VAL A 200 -4.29 -15.88 18.33
C VAL A 200 -3.49 -16.68 19.33
N ASP A 201 -4.00 -17.86 19.69
CA ASP A 201 -3.24 -18.79 20.50
C ASP A 201 -2.08 -19.38 19.68
N ARG A 202 -0.87 -18.96 20.06
CA ARG A 202 0.35 -19.36 19.33
C ARG A 202 0.63 -20.86 19.47
N ASN A 203 0.24 -21.49 20.56
CA ASN A 203 0.44 -22.94 20.75
C ASN A 203 -0.45 -23.73 19.78
N ILE A 204 -1.74 -23.33 19.68
CA ILE A 204 -2.66 -23.95 18.70
C ILE A 204 -2.12 -23.78 17.29
N VAL A 205 -1.68 -22.58 16.90
CA VAL A 205 -1.13 -22.32 15.57
C VAL A 205 0.10 -23.17 15.29
N THR A 206 1.03 -23.22 16.25
CA THR A 206 2.27 -24.00 16.09
C THR A 206 1.97 -25.49 15.89
N HIS A 207 1.06 -26.04 16.70
CA HIS A 207 0.68 -27.45 16.59
C HIS A 207 -0.12 -27.71 15.30
N ALA A 208 -1.02 -26.81 14.90
CA ALA A 208 -1.77 -26.93 13.65
C ALA A 208 -0.85 -26.94 12.43
N VAL A 209 0.16 -26.04 12.40
CA VAL A 209 1.17 -26.02 11.32
C VAL A 209 1.99 -27.31 11.31
N ALA A 210 2.42 -27.82 12.47
CA ALA A 210 3.16 -29.08 12.57
C ALA A 210 2.32 -30.26 12.07
N CYS A 211 1.04 -30.34 12.45
CA CYS A 211 0.11 -31.34 11.95
C CYS A 211 -0.09 -31.26 10.44
N ASP A 212 -0.25 -30.05 9.88
CA ASP A 212 -0.42 -29.84 8.44
C ASP A 212 0.81 -30.32 7.65
N LEU A 213 2.01 -30.00 8.13
CA LEU A 213 3.26 -30.45 7.51
C LEU A 213 3.36 -31.98 7.52
N LEU A 214 3.11 -32.60 8.66
CA LEU A 214 3.15 -34.06 8.79
C LEU A 214 2.09 -34.73 7.90
N TYR A 215 0.88 -34.17 7.86
CA TYR A 215 -0.19 -34.66 7.00
C TYR A 215 0.16 -34.52 5.51
N LYS A 216 0.75 -33.41 5.10
CA LYS A 216 1.22 -33.21 3.72
C LYS A 216 2.26 -34.24 3.31
N GLU A 217 3.24 -34.52 4.16
CA GLU A 217 4.25 -35.56 3.88
C GLU A 217 3.57 -36.93 3.68
N THR A 218 2.67 -37.32 4.60
CA THR A 218 1.93 -38.59 4.52
C THR A 218 1.04 -38.63 3.29
N ALA A 219 0.28 -37.60 3.01
CA ALA A 219 -0.60 -37.49 1.85
C ALA A 219 0.18 -37.53 0.53
N THR A 220 1.33 -36.85 0.49
CA THR A 220 2.21 -36.87 -0.67
C THR A 220 2.78 -38.24 -0.92
N ALA A 221 3.28 -38.92 0.13
CA ALA A 221 3.79 -40.28 0.01
C ALA A 221 2.71 -41.28 -0.53
N ARG A 222 1.49 -41.18 0.02
CA ARG A 222 0.35 -41.98 -0.48
C ARG A 222 -0.03 -41.62 -1.91
N ALA A 223 0.00 -40.34 -2.29
CA ALA A 223 -0.27 -39.93 -3.67
C ALA A 223 0.76 -40.53 -4.66
N TYR A 224 2.03 -40.58 -4.27
CA TYR A 224 3.08 -41.25 -5.07
C TYR A 224 2.85 -42.77 -5.22
N GLU A 225 2.32 -43.42 -4.20
CA GLU A 225 1.98 -44.85 -4.30
C GLU A 225 0.87 -45.11 -5.33
N PHE A 226 -0.10 -44.20 -5.47
CA PHE A 226 -1.23 -44.35 -6.39
C PHE A 226 -0.96 -43.76 -7.79
N CYS A 227 -0.06 -42.79 -7.92
CA CYS A 227 0.24 -42.07 -9.16
C CYS A 227 1.72 -42.15 -9.52
N LEU A 228 2.17 -43.33 -9.92
CA LEU A 228 3.52 -43.56 -10.46
C LEU A 228 3.85 -42.78 -11.76
N LEU A 229 2.92 -41.98 -12.30
CA LEU A 229 3.02 -41.37 -13.62
C LEU A 229 3.14 -39.82 -13.62
N TYR A 230 3.09 -39.13 -12.46
CA TYR A 230 3.19 -37.68 -12.41
C TYR A 230 4.39 -37.19 -11.60
N THR A 231 5.57 -37.31 -12.21
CA THR A 231 6.81 -36.71 -11.70
C THR A 231 7.14 -35.37 -12.36
N SER A 232 6.25 -34.79 -13.15
CA SER A 232 6.46 -33.49 -13.75
C SER A 232 5.75 -32.40 -12.92
N PRO A 233 6.48 -31.32 -12.51
CA PRO A 233 5.83 -30.18 -11.91
C PRO A 233 4.79 -29.59 -12.86
N SER A 234 3.67 -29.18 -12.29
CA SER A 234 2.62 -28.50 -13.06
C SER A 234 3.18 -27.25 -13.73
N PRO A 235 2.82 -26.93 -14.98
CA PRO A 235 3.24 -25.68 -15.62
C PRO A 235 2.72 -24.41 -14.94
N ARG A 236 2.12 -24.52 -13.76
CA ARG A 236 1.50 -23.42 -12.99
C ARG A 236 2.16 -23.16 -11.64
N ASP A 237 3.25 -23.85 -11.32
CA ASP A 237 4.03 -23.60 -10.09
C ASP A 237 5.21 -22.63 -10.33
#